data_e01582f902c78b2385f253bdaa31e903
#
_entry.id   e01582f902c78b2385f253bdaa31e903
#
_cell.length_a   1.000
_cell.length_b   1.000
_cell.length_c   1.000
_cell.angle_alpha   90.00
_cell.angle_beta   90.00
_cell.angle_gamma   90.00
#
_symmetry.space_group_name_H-M   'P 1'
#
loop_
_entity.id
_entity.type
_entity.pdbx_description
1 polymer ?
#
loop_
_entity_poly.entity_id
_entity_poly.type
_entity_poly.pdbx_seq_one_letter_code
_entity_poly.pdbx_strand_id
1 'polypeptide(L)'
;GRDCLTGVDRNTVAGIYMASTSFPFQDRQNAGIVADALNLSTRIQTLDISSSQRAGSSALLTALQSVRSAEGPILVSASEKRRARAASPLELTTGDGAAAVLVGEGEPIAHYIGGHTEAVDFVDHYRGEGEAFDYNWEERWVRDEGYMKIAPNAINNLLDKVGVSAQDIDTFCFPVAMRRVASGLARKIGIAEESVADNLQSRCGETGSAHALVLLVHALEQAKPGEKILVAGFGQGCDVLLFEATDAIKAVGDRLAISGHLANGRPENRYTRYLSFNNLLTMERGIRAEVDKQTGLSTLYRNKGMSQKLLGGQCSDCGTCQFPKSKICVNPDCGAIGSQVDEPFADKAAKLNSYTADRLTYSPDPPTYFGMVQFEGGGRLMSDLTDIDPAVELEVGISMRMVFRVKDYDTLRGFRRYFWKATPQNDTH
;
A
#
# COMPACT_ATOMS: atom_id res chain seq x y z
N GLY A 1 4.65 0.18 -2.25
CA GLY A 1 5.55 -0.33 -3.30
C GLY A 1 6.60 0.70 -3.72
N ARG A 2 6.18 1.94 -4.04
CA ARG A 2 7.11 2.98 -4.49
C ARG A 2 8.19 3.28 -3.45
N ASP A 3 7.81 3.47 -2.21
CA ASP A 3 8.72 3.70 -1.08
C ASP A 3 9.67 2.50 -0.87
N CYS A 4 9.15 1.27 -0.96
CA CYS A 4 9.92 0.04 -0.91
C CYS A 4 10.99 -0.05 -2.01
N LEU A 5 10.72 0.49 -3.21
CA LEU A 5 11.62 0.48 -4.36
C LEU A 5 12.55 1.72 -4.44
N THR A 6 12.63 2.54 -3.40
CA THR A 6 13.58 3.67 -3.35
C THR A 6 15.02 3.13 -3.43
N GLY A 7 15.79 3.63 -4.40
CA GLY A 7 17.17 3.18 -4.65
C GLY A 7 17.31 1.83 -5.37
N VAL A 8 16.20 1.19 -5.74
CA VAL A 8 16.22 -0.07 -6.50
C VAL A 8 16.03 0.20 -8.00
N ASP A 9 16.88 -0.41 -8.83
CA ASP A 9 16.64 -0.40 -10.28
C ASP A 9 15.39 -1.23 -10.60
N ARG A 10 14.34 -0.56 -11.03
CA ARG A 10 13.04 -1.16 -11.32
C ARG A 10 13.07 -2.17 -12.47
N ASN A 11 14.09 -2.10 -13.35
CA ASN A 11 14.25 -3.07 -14.43
C ASN A 11 14.70 -4.44 -13.92
N THR A 12 15.25 -4.52 -12.72
CA THR A 12 15.64 -5.80 -12.11
C THR A 12 14.49 -6.55 -11.47
N VAL A 13 13.35 -5.89 -11.23
CA VAL A 13 12.18 -6.50 -10.58
C VAL A 13 11.56 -7.54 -11.52
N ALA A 14 11.53 -8.79 -11.10
CA ALA A 14 11.02 -9.91 -11.89
C ALA A 14 9.54 -10.24 -11.64
N GLY A 15 8.95 -9.70 -10.58
CA GLY A 15 7.54 -9.94 -10.26
C GLY A 15 6.92 -8.96 -9.30
N ILE A 16 5.59 -8.87 -9.33
CA ILE A 16 4.79 -8.21 -8.31
C ILE A 16 3.61 -9.11 -7.89
N TYR A 17 3.56 -9.45 -6.61
CA TYR A 17 2.48 -10.21 -5.99
C TYR A 17 1.69 -9.28 -5.09
N MET A 18 0.41 -9.12 -5.38
CA MET A 18 -0.46 -8.19 -4.67
C MET A 18 -1.54 -8.95 -3.92
N ALA A 19 -1.70 -8.66 -2.64
CA ALA A 19 -2.68 -9.29 -1.77
C ALA A 19 -3.76 -8.29 -1.31
N SER A 20 -5.03 -8.72 -1.36
CA SER A 20 -6.17 -7.97 -0.83
C SER A 20 -7.42 -8.82 -0.80
N THR A 21 -8.32 -8.61 0.15
CA THR A 21 -9.70 -9.13 0.08
C THR A 21 -10.69 -8.07 -0.42
N SER A 22 -10.23 -6.85 -0.67
CA SER A 22 -11.03 -5.71 -1.14
C SER A 22 -10.53 -5.10 -2.44
N PHE A 23 -10.02 -5.92 -3.35
CA PHE A 23 -9.55 -5.46 -4.65
C PHE A 23 -10.60 -4.62 -5.40
N PRO A 24 -10.18 -3.52 -6.06
CA PRO A 24 -11.07 -2.69 -6.85
C PRO A 24 -11.72 -3.42 -8.03
N PHE A 25 -11.07 -4.43 -8.57
CA PHE A 25 -11.56 -5.25 -9.68
C PHE A 25 -11.49 -6.73 -9.33
N GLN A 26 -12.60 -7.44 -9.57
CA GLN A 26 -12.66 -8.91 -9.44
C GLN A 26 -12.04 -9.61 -10.64
N ASP A 27 -12.27 -9.07 -11.83
CA ASP A 27 -11.75 -9.57 -13.10
C ASP A 27 -11.11 -8.42 -13.89
N ARG A 28 -9.98 -8.03 -13.48
CA ARG A 28 -8.94 -7.20 -14.07
C ARG A 28 -7.78 -7.20 -13.10
N GLN A 29 -6.63 -7.65 -13.55
CA GLN A 29 -5.48 -7.81 -12.65
C GLN A 29 -5.07 -6.49 -12.00
N ASN A 30 -5.14 -6.44 -10.67
CA ASN A 30 -4.83 -5.24 -9.88
C ASN A 30 -3.31 -5.04 -9.77
N ALA A 31 -2.54 -6.12 -9.65
CA ALA A 31 -1.08 -6.08 -9.67
C ALA A 31 -0.53 -5.43 -10.95
N GLY A 32 -1.16 -5.67 -12.11
CA GLY A 32 -0.78 -5.02 -13.37
C GLY A 32 -0.96 -3.50 -13.37
N ILE A 33 -2.00 -2.99 -12.69
CA ILE A 33 -2.21 -1.53 -12.54
C ILE A 33 -1.06 -0.92 -11.71
N VAL A 34 -0.69 -1.59 -10.62
CA VAL A 34 0.39 -1.13 -9.74
C VAL A 34 1.74 -1.24 -10.43
N ALA A 35 1.99 -2.31 -11.19
CA ALA A 35 3.21 -2.48 -11.99
C ALA A 35 3.39 -1.33 -13.01
N ASP A 36 2.33 -0.96 -13.73
CA ASP A 36 2.37 0.19 -14.64
C ASP A 36 2.65 1.51 -13.90
N ALA A 37 2.00 1.74 -12.75
CA ALA A 37 2.23 2.95 -11.95
C ALA A 37 3.64 3.03 -11.36
N LEU A 38 4.27 1.88 -11.10
CA LEU A 38 5.65 1.78 -10.62
C LEU A 38 6.68 1.82 -11.76
N ASN A 39 6.26 1.92 -13.01
CA ASN A 39 7.14 1.84 -14.18
C ASN A 39 7.97 0.54 -14.24
N LEU A 40 7.40 -0.57 -13.78
CA LEU A 40 8.04 -1.87 -13.91
C LEU A 40 8.04 -2.37 -15.36
N SER A 41 8.94 -3.28 -15.67
CA SER A 41 8.99 -3.95 -16.99
C SER A 41 7.68 -4.65 -17.30
N THR A 42 7.35 -4.81 -18.59
CA THR A 42 6.23 -5.65 -19.03
C THR A 42 6.57 -7.15 -19.05
N ARG A 43 7.83 -7.51 -18.80
CA ARG A 43 8.34 -8.89 -18.77
C ARG A 43 8.48 -9.42 -17.36
N ILE A 44 7.48 -9.15 -16.52
CA ILE A 44 7.47 -9.56 -15.11
C ILE A 44 6.25 -10.43 -14.83
N GLN A 45 6.36 -11.26 -13.82
CA GLN A 45 5.21 -12.01 -13.30
C GLN A 45 4.31 -11.10 -12.45
N THR A 46 3.00 -11.20 -12.64
CA THR A 46 2.02 -10.45 -11.84
C THR A 46 0.98 -11.40 -11.28
N LEU A 47 0.69 -11.30 -9.97
CA LEU A 47 -0.31 -12.12 -9.29
C LEU A 47 -1.18 -11.24 -8.39
N ASP A 48 -2.48 -11.56 -8.37
CA ASP A 48 -3.43 -11.10 -7.35
C ASP A 48 -3.78 -12.28 -6.44
N ILE A 49 -3.61 -12.12 -5.13
CA ILE A 49 -3.88 -13.14 -4.10
C ILE A 49 -4.97 -12.61 -3.18
N SER A 50 -6.04 -13.38 -2.99
CA SER A 50 -7.25 -12.93 -2.29
C SER A 50 -7.88 -14.05 -1.46
N SER A 51 -9.11 -13.80 -0.99
CA SER A 51 -10.02 -14.75 -0.35
C SER A 51 -9.68 -15.18 1.07
N SER A 52 -8.68 -14.54 1.72
CA SER A 52 -8.36 -14.77 3.13
C SER A 52 -7.68 -13.56 3.75
N GLN A 53 -7.89 -13.32 5.04
CA GLN A 53 -7.18 -12.25 5.78
C GLN A 53 -5.66 -12.54 5.90
N ARG A 54 -5.22 -13.77 5.69
CA ARG A 54 -3.79 -14.11 5.59
C ARG A 54 -3.23 -13.97 4.18
N ALA A 55 -3.98 -13.44 3.22
CA ALA A 55 -3.50 -13.29 1.83
C ALA A 55 -2.15 -12.55 1.71
N GLY A 56 -1.89 -11.56 2.59
CA GLY A 56 -0.60 -10.86 2.63
C GLY A 56 0.57 -11.77 3.02
N SER A 57 0.44 -12.56 4.08
CA SER A 57 1.45 -13.53 4.50
C SER A 57 1.61 -14.67 3.49
N SER A 58 0.49 -15.14 2.90
CA SER A 58 0.52 -16.15 1.83
C SER A 58 1.24 -15.62 0.58
N ALA A 59 1.04 -14.35 0.21
CA ALA A 59 1.76 -13.71 -0.89
C ALA A 59 3.27 -13.66 -0.62
N LEU A 60 3.65 -13.30 0.61
CA LEU A 60 5.05 -13.25 1.03
C LEU A 60 5.69 -14.65 1.01
N LEU A 61 5.03 -15.66 1.55
CA LEU A 61 5.50 -17.06 1.47
C LEU A 61 5.66 -17.52 0.02
N THR A 62 4.70 -17.22 -0.84
CA THR A 62 4.76 -17.56 -2.27
C THR A 62 5.94 -16.89 -2.96
N ALA A 63 6.20 -15.61 -2.67
CA ALA A 63 7.33 -14.89 -3.24
C ALA A 63 8.68 -15.46 -2.75
N LEU A 64 8.81 -15.78 -1.45
CA LEU A 64 9.99 -16.39 -0.87
C LEU A 64 10.32 -17.77 -1.47
N GLN A 65 9.29 -18.51 -1.89
CA GLN A 65 9.46 -19.78 -2.61
C GLN A 65 9.81 -19.55 -4.09
N SER A 66 9.19 -18.57 -4.72
CA SER A 66 9.30 -18.32 -6.16
C SER A 66 10.60 -17.60 -6.53
N VAL A 67 11.18 -16.80 -5.64
CA VAL A 67 12.36 -15.97 -5.94
C VAL A 67 13.57 -16.80 -6.37
N ARG A 68 13.70 -18.03 -5.88
CA ARG A 68 14.77 -18.96 -6.26
C ARG A 68 14.78 -19.36 -7.75
N SER A 69 13.65 -19.24 -8.41
CA SER A 69 13.50 -19.53 -9.85
C SER A 69 13.20 -18.27 -10.68
N ALA A 70 13.09 -17.13 -10.05
CA ALA A 70 12.84 -15.85 -10.71
C ALA A 70 14.16 -15.24 -11.23
N GLU A 71 14.08 -14.44 -12.28
CA GLU A 71 15.25 -13.73 -12.86
C GLU A 71 15.63 -12.47 -12.07
N GLY A 72 15.03 -12.25 -10.91
CA GLY A 72 15.28 -11.08 -10.04
C GLY A 72 14.31 -11.00 -8.86
N PRO A 73 14.36 -9.90 -8.10
CA PRO A 73 13.53 -9.76 -6.92
C PRO A 73 12.03 -9.63 -7.24
N ILE A 74 11.20 -10.04 -6.30
CA ILE A 74 9.74 -10.00 -6.36
C ILE A 74 9.24 -8.97 -5.35
N LEU A 75 8.47 -8.00 -5.81
CA LEU A 75 7.77 -7.05 -4.95
C LEU A 75 6.49 -7.68 -4.43
N VAL A 76 6.38 -7.84 -3.12
CA VAL A 76 5.14 -8.24 -2.46
C VAL A 76 4.46 -6.99 -1.92
N SER A 77 3.20 -6.79 -2.24
CA SER A 77 2.39 -5.68 -1.74
C SER A 77 1.07 -6.21 -1.22
N ALA A 78 0.71 -5.87 -0.01
CA ALA A 78 -0.62 -6.11 0.53
C ALA A 78 -1.33 -4.79 0.78
N SER A 79 -2.62 -4.73 0.48
CA SER A 79 -3.44 -3.55 0.73
C SER A 79 -4.86 -3.95 1.07
N GLU A 80 -5.48 -3.22 1.98
CA GLU A 80 -6.86 -3.51 2.37
C GLU A 80 -7.64 -2.23 2.63
N LYS A 81 -8.89 -2.24 2.20
CA LYS A 81 -9.90 -1.25 2.55
C LYS A 81 -11.15 -1.97 3.00
N ARG A 82 -11.16 -2.38 4.27
CA ARG A 82 -12.32 -3.06 4.84
C ARG A 82 -13.49 -2.08 5.03
N ARG A 83 -14.69 -2.57 4.71
CA ARG A 83 -15.91 -1.80 4.85
C ARG A 83 -16.69 -2.30 6.05
N ALA A 84 -16.91 -1.40 7.00
CA ALA A 84 -17.75 -1.67 8.17
C ALA A 84 -19.12 -1.01 8.00
N ARG A 85 -20.17 -1.67 8.48
CA ARG A 85 -21.50 -1.04 8.58
C ARG A 85 -21.45 0.08 9.61
N ALA A 86 -22.13 1.17 9.35
CA ALA A 86 -22.28 2.25 10.33
C ALA A 86 -22.79 1.71 11.67
N ALA A 87 -22.18 2.17 12.77
CA ALA A 87 -22.45 1.75 14.14
C ALA A 87 -22.20 0.26 14.44
N SER A 88 -21.47 -0.46 13.60
CA SER A 88 -21.02 -1.82 13.90
C SER A 88 -19.74 -1.81 14.75
N PRO A 89 -19.43 -2.89 15.51
CA PRO A 89 -18.17 -2.99 16.25
C PRO A 89 -16.93 -2.87 15.36
N LEU A 90 -17.02 -3.33 14.10
CA LEU A 90 -15.93 -3.26 13.13
C LEU A 90 -15.56 -1.82 12.74
N GLU A 91 -16.51 -0.90 12.76
CA GLU A 91 -16.28 0.51 12.40
C GLU A 91 -15.18 1.16 13.27
N LEU A 92 -15.08 0.74 14.53
CA LEU A 92 -14.10 1.27 15.48
C LEU A 92 -12.80 0.44 15.54
N THR A 93 -12.76 -0.69 14.88
CA THR A 93 -11.64 -1.64 15.01
C THR A 93 -10.90 -1.88 13.70
N THR A 94 -11.54 -1.66 12.56
CA THR A 94 -10.89 -1.82 11.23
C THR A 94 -10.36 -0.48 10.70
N GLY A 95 -9.34 -0.57 9.86
CA GLY A 95 -8.78 0.56 9.15
C GLY A 95 -8.28 0.19 7.75
N ASP A 96 -7.96 1.20 6.98
CA ASP A 96 -7.33 1.03 5.67
C ASP A 96 -5.82 0.96 5.84
N GLY A 97 -5.15 0.06 5.12
CA GLY A 97 -3.70 -0.05 5.20
C GLY A 97 -3.06 -0.70 4.00
N ALA A 98 -1.77 -0.46 3.85
CA ALA A 98 -0.95 -1.12 2.85
C ALA A 98 0.51 -1.21 3.31
N ALA A 99 1.16 -2.31 2.95
CA ALA A 99 2.59 -2.49 3.12
C ALA A 99 3.19 -3.18 1.90
N ALA A 100 4.50 -3.03 1.71
CA ALA A 100 5.22 -3.74 0.66
C ALA A 100 6.62 -4.11 1.13
N VAL A 101 7.08 -5.26 0.68
CA VAL A 101 8.45 -5.76 0.89
C VAL A 101 9.00 -6.28 -0.43
N LEU A 102 10.30 -6.13 -0.62
CA LEU A 102 11.02 -6.68 -1.77
C LEU A 102 11.75 -7.94 -1.33
N VAL A 103 11.43 -9.06 -1.98
CA VAL A 103 12.03 -10.37 -1.74
C VAL A 103 13.05 -10.63 -2.83
N GLY A 104 14.29 -10.94 -2.46
CA GLY A 104 15.36 -11.15 -3.42
C GLY A 104 16.49 -11.98 -2.81
N GLU A 105 17.48 -12.32 -3.64
CA GLU A 105 18.75 -12.90 -3.23
C GLU A 105 19.80 -11.80 -2.99
N GLY A 106 20.85 -12.08 -2.24
CA GLY A 106 21.95 -11.15 -1.95
C GLY A 106 22.08 -10.82 -0.47
N GLU A 107 22.35 -9.57 -0.13
CA GLU A 107 22.45 -9.08 1.25
C GLU A 107 21.14 -8.41 1.69
N PRO A 108 20.18 -9.16 2.24
CA PRO A 108 18.90 -8.62 2.65
C PRO A 108 19.00 -7.89 3.99
N ILE A 109 18.04 -6.99 4.26
CA ILE A 109 17.90 -6.37 5.58
C ILE A 109 17.44 -7.35 6.67
N ALA A 110 16.82 -8.46 6.26
CA ALA A 110 16.49 -9.58 7.13
C ALA A 110 16.54 -10.89 6.35
N HIS A 111 17.15 -11.92 6.91
CA HIS A 111 17.14 -13.27 6.38
C HIS A 111 15.82 -13.97 6.69
N TYR A 112 15.26 -14.64 5.69
CA TYR A 112 14.15 -15.57 5.91
C TYR A 112 14.68 -16.89 6.45
N ILE A 113 14.35 -17.23 7.68
CA ILE A 113 14.78 -18.44 8.37
C ILE A 113 13.89 -19.64 7.99
N GLY A 114 12.57 -19.40 7.95
CA GLY A 114 11.62 -20.43 7.60
C GLY A 114 10.17 -19.99 7.72
N GLY A 115 9.28 -20.83 7.20
CA GLY A 115 7.83 -20.61 7.30
C GLY A 115 7.07 -21.93 7.40
N HIS A 116 5.87 -21.83 7.91
CA HIS A 116 4.90 -22.91 8.05
C HIS A 116 3.50 -22.40 7.79
N THR A 117 2.63 -23.26 7.27
CA THR A 117 1.22 -22.97 7.01
C THR A 117 0.34 -24.06 7.56
N GLU A 118 -0.65 -23.69 8.35
CA GLU A 118 -1.78 -24.54 8.73
C GLU A 118 -3.00 -24.10 7.92
N ALA A 119 -3.58 -25.00 7.16
CA ALA A 119 -4.81 -24.77 6.41
C ALA A 119 -5.98 -25.42 7.14
N VAL A 120 -6.92 -24.61 7.61
CA VAL A 120 -8.10 -25.05 8.35
C VAL A 120 -9.30 -24.27 7.84
N ASP A 121 -10.35 -24.95 7.42
CA ASP A 121 -11.64 -24.34 7.08
C ASP A 121 -12.35 -23.86 8.36
N PHE A 122 -11.81 -22.77 8.92
CA PHE A 122 -12.32 -22.12 10.11
C PHE A 122 -12.93 -20.76 9.76
N VAL A 123 -14.25 -20.66 9.85
CA VAL A 123 -14.99 -19.45 9.50
C VAL A 123 -15.02 -18.50 10.69
N ASP A 124 -14.14 -17.51 10.70
CA ASP A 124 -14.15 -16.38 11.64
C ASP A 124 -15.02 -15.23 11.12
N HIS A 125 -14.99 -15.00 9.83
CA HIS A 125 -15.85 -14.09 9.08
C HIS A 125 -15.91 -14.54 7.61
N TYR A 126 -16.84 -14.00 6.87
CA TYR A 126 -16.92 -14.19 5.43
C TYR A 126 -17.62 -13.02 4.75
N ARG A 127 -17.43 -12.90 3.44
CA ARG A 127 -18.18 -12.00 2.59
C ARG A 127 -18.58 -12.75 1.31
N GLY A 128 -19.88 -12.89 1.11
CA GLY A 128 -20.44 -13.51 -0.09
C GLY A 128 -20.26 -12.64 -1.33
N GLU A 129 -20.51 -13.24 -2.49
CA GLU A 129 -20.48 -12.51 -3.76
C GLU A 129 -21.52 -11.36 -3.77
N GLY A 130 -21.10 -10.18 -4.21
CA GLY A 130 -21.95 -8.99 -4.26
C GLY A 130 -22.18 -8.28 -2.92
N GLU A 131 -21.74 -8.87 -1.81
CA GLU A 131 -21.90 -8.26 -0.49
C GLU A 131 -20.88 -7.13 -0.28
N ALA A 132 -21.33 -6.04 0.35
CA ALA A 132 -20.49 -4.87 0.62
C ALA A 132 -19.72 -4.97 1.94
N PHE A 133 -20.19 -5.80 2.88
CA PHE A 133 -19.70 -5.87 4.25
C PHE A 133 -19.42 -7.30 4.66
N ASP A 134 -18.42 -7.45 5.53
CA ASP A 134 -18.12 -8.72 6.14
C ASP A 134 -19.22 -9.12 7.13
N TYR A 135 -19.48 -10.41 7.22
CA TYR A 135 -20.29 -11.04 8.25
C TYR A 135 -19.35 -11.73 9.23
N ASN A 136 -19.31 -11.27 10.47
CA ASN A 136 -18.44 -11.83 11.49
C ASN A 136 -19.19 -12.84 12.35
N TRP A 137 -18.46 -13.85 12.78
CA TRP A 137 -18.94 -14.82 13.73
C TRP A 137 -18.69 -14.37 15.18
N GLU A 138 -19.07 -15.21 16.16
CA GLU A 138 -18.93 -14.89 17.58
C GLU A 138 -17.45 -14.71 17.98
N GLU A 139 -17.14 -13.57 18.56
CA GLU A 139 -15.77 -13.18 18.98
C GLU A 139 -15.14 -14.24 19.93
N ARG A 140 -15.92 -14.79 20.87
CA ARG A 140 -15.45 -15.81 21.80
C ARG A 140 -15.04 -17.10 21.08
N TRP A 141 -15.85 -17.53 20.11
CA TRP A 141 -15.56 -18.70 19.29
C TRP A 141 -14.28 -18.48 18.47
N VAL A 142 -14.17 -17.33 17.80
CA VAL A 142 -12.98 -16.97 17.00
C VAL A 142 -11.73 -16.97 17.85
N ARG A 143 -11.80 -16.40 19.07
CA ARG A 143 -10.68 -16.39 20.02
C ARG A 143 -10.30 -17.82 20.46
N ASP A 144 -11.25 -18.58 21.00
CA ASP A 144 -10.95 -19.81 21.72
C ASP A 144 -10.64 -20.98 20.79
N GLU A 145 -11.36 -21.12 19.68
CA GLU A 145 -11.15 -22.19 18.71
C GLU A 145 -10.19 -21.80 17.58
N GLY A 146 -10.16 -20.53 17.17
CA GLY A 146 -9.27 -20.03 16.15
C GLY A 146 -7.90 -19.66 16.72
N TYR A 147 -7.79 -18.45 17.26
CA TYR A 147 -6.49 -17.89 17.66
C TYR A 147 -5.77 -18.71 18.73
N MET A 148 -6.47 -19.24 19.71
CA MET A 148 -5.86 -19.95 20.83
C MET A 148 -5.64 -21.45 20.58
N LYS A 149 -6.06 -22.00 19.42
CA LYS A 149 -5.79 -23.41 19.06
C LYS A 149 -5.00 -23.52 17.75
N ILE A 150 -5.44 -22.86 16.69
CA ILE A 150 -4.82 -23.00 15.35
C ILE A 150 -3.46 -22.29 15.32
N ALA A 151 -3.39 -21.02 15.77
CA ALA A 151 -2.14 -20.27 15.69
C ALA A 151 -1.00 -20.86 16.54
N PRO A 152 -1.22 -21.35 17.79
CA PRO A 152 -0.14 -22.02 18.54
C PRO A 152 0.42 -23.23 17.81
N ASN A 153 -0.43 -24.03 17.19
CA ASN A 153 0.04 -25.22 16.43
C ASN A 153 0.94 -24.82 15.27
N ALA A 154 0.50 -23.83 14.48
CA ALA A 154 1.30 -23.32 13.36
C ALA A 154 2.65 -22.75 13.81
N ILE A 155 2.65 -21.97 14.90
CA ILE A 155 3.88 -21.35 15.44
C ILE A 155 4.83 -22.42 15.98
N ASN A 156 4.36 -23.36 16.81
CA ASN A 156 5.21 -24.42 17.37
C ASN A 156 5.79 -25.29 16.26
N ASN A 157 4.98 -25.67 15.26
CA ASN A 157 5.46 -26.45 14.11
C ASN A 157 6.57 -25.73 13.33
N LEU A 158 6.49 -24.39 13.20
CA LEU A 158 7.59 -23.63 12.60
C LEU A 158 8.83 -23.65 13.49
N LEU A 159 8.70 -23.30 14.76
CA LEU A 159 9.82 -23.21 15.70
C LEU A 159 10.57 -24.55 15.82
N ASP A 160 9.83 -25.64 15.93
CA ASP A 160 10.40 -27.00 15.93
C ASP A 160 11.14 -27.32 14.62
N LYS A 161 10.54 -26.97 13.48
CA LYS A 161 11.11 -27.18 12.14
C LYS A 161 12.44 -26.46 11.94
N VAL A 162 12.57 -25.24 12.47
CA VAL A 162 13.78 -24.41 12.30
C VAL A 162 14.75 -24.52 13.48
N GLY A 163 14.38 -25.21 14.56
CA GLY A 163 15.23 -25.40 15.74
C GLY A 163 15.45 -24.11 16.55
N VAL A 164 14.48 -23.20 16.56
CA VAL A 164 14.54 -21.93 17.30
C VAL A 164 13.62 -22.01 18.50
N SER A 165 14.11 -21.57 19.67
CA SER A 165 13.28 -21.52 20.88
C SER A 165 12.32 -20.33 20.87
N ALA A 166 11.14 -20.50 21.46
CA ALA A 166 10.19 -19.40 21.61
C ALA A 166 10.76 -18.20 22.43
N GLN A 167 11.70 -18.50 23.35
CA GLN A 167 12.40 -17.48 24.13
C GLN A 167 13.39 -16.64 23.32
N ASP A 168 13.82 -17.13 22.15
CA ASP A 168 14.76 -16.44 21.26
C ASP A 168 14.04 -15.48 20.28
N ILE A 169 12.74 -15.32 20.40
CA ILE A 169 11.95 -14.40 19.58
C ILE A 169 11.96 -13.01 20.21
N ASP A 170 12.58 -12.05 19.50
CA ASP A 170 12.71 -10.66 19.97
C ASP A 170 11.46 -9.84 19.65
N THR A 171 10.79 -10.12 18.53
CA THR A 171 9.56 -9.43 18.14
C THR A 171 8.53 -10.42 17.60
N PHE A 172 7.33 -10.42 18.20
CA PHE A 172 6.20 -11.25 17.79
C PHE A 172 5.07 -10.39 17.21
N CYS A 173 4.84 -10.49 15.91
CA CYS A 173 3.80 -9.80 15.16
C CYS A 173 2.59 -10.71 14.96
N PHE A 174 1.49 -10.41 15.64
CA PHE A 174 0.22 -11.13 15.48
C PHE A 174 -0.93 -10.15 15.28
N PRO A 175 -1.42 -9.95 14.03
CA PRO A 175 -2.50 -9.03 13.73
C PRO A 175 -3.82 -9.52 14.29
N VAL A 176 -4.33 -8.85 15.30
CA VAL A 176 -5.61 -9.19 15.95
C VAL A 176 -6.23 -7.95 16.59
N ALA A 177 -7.50 -7.69 16.31
CA ALA A 177 -8.23 -6.57 16.91
C ALA A 177 -8.62 -6.82 18.38
N MET A 178 -8.71 -8.07 18.80
CA MET A 178 -9.12 -8.46 20.16
C MET A 178 -8.00 -8.19 21.17
N ARG A 179 -8.32 -7.40 22.19
CA ARG A 179 -7.37 -7.05 23.25
C ARG A 179 -6.83 -8.30 23.95
N ARG A 180 -5.55 -8.28 24.29
CA ARG A 180 -4.84 -9.34 25.05
C ARG A 180 -4.74 -10.70 24.35
N VAL A 181 -5.25 -10.86 23.13
CA VAL A 181 -5.14 -12.15 22.44
C VAL A 181 -3.67 -12.41 22.06
N ALA A 182 -2.98 -11.43 21.50
CA ALA A 182 -1.56 -11.59 21.14
C ALA A 182 -0.69 -11.92 22.36
N SER A 183 -0.83 -11.20 23.49
CA SER A 183 -0.10 -11.47 24.73
C SER A 183 -0.50 -12.83 25.34
N GLY A 184 -1.78 -13.21 25.27
CA GLY A 184 -2.24 -14.52 25.72
C GLY A 184 -1.66 -15.67 24.89
N LEU A 185 -1.56 -15.48 23.59
CA LEU A 185 -0.95 -16.41 22.64
C LEU A 185 0.56 -16.53 22.91
N ALA A 186 1.28 -15.40 23.01
CA ALA A 186 2.70 -15.37 23.33
C ALA A 186 3.00 -16.18 24.61
N ARG A 187 2.27 -15.91 25.68
CA ARG A 187 2.40 -16.66 26.95
C ARG A 187 2.16 -18.17 26.78
N LYS A 188 1.17 -18.54 25.96
CA LYS A 188 0.84 -19.95 25.72
C LYS A 188 1.97 -20.71 25.02
N ILE A 189 2.68 -20.06 24.10
CA ILE A 189 3.78 -20.65 23.31
C ILE A 189 5.16 -20.40 23.94
N GLY A 190 5.28 -19.59 24.99
CA GLY A 190 6.53 -19.32 25.71
C GLY A 190 7.35 -18.16 25.14
N ILE A 191 6.76 -17.29 24.33
CA ILE A 191 7.34 -16.01 23.91
C ILE A 191 7.19 -15.00 25.05
N ALA A 192 8.21 -14.19 25.29
CA ALA A 192 8.18 -13.13 26.30
C ALA A 192 7.10 -12.09 26.00
N GLU A 193 6.43 -11.56 27.02
CA GLU A 193 5.33 -10.61 26.83
C GLU A 193 5.83 -9.28 26.23
N GLU A 194 7.04 -8.87 26.58
CA GLU A 194 7.73 -7.70 26.05
C GLU A 194 8.09 -7.83 24.56
N SER A 195 8.18 -9.05 24.03
CA SER A 195 8.41 -9.29 22.61
C SER A 195 7.15 -9.12 21.76
N VAL A 196 5.97 -8.99 22.36
CA VAL A 196 4.72 -8.79 21.60
C VAL A 196 4.69 -7.39 21.01
N ALA A 197 4.71 -7.30 19.68
CA ALA A 197 4.65 -6.04 18.96
C ALA A 197 3.32 -5.28 19.25
N ASP A 198 3.40 -3.96 19.31
CA ASP A 198 2.18 -3.14 19.22
C ASP A 198 1.48 -3.40 17.90
N ASN A 199 0.23 -3.80 17.95
CA ASN A 199 -0.56 -4.08 16.75
C ASN A 199 -1.11 -2.83 16.05
N LEU A 200 -0.69 -1.64 16.46
CA LEU A 200 -1.05 -0.35 15.88
C LEU A 200 -2.57 -0.06 15.82
N GLN A 201 -3.36 -0.81 16.60
CA GLN A 201 -4.82 -0.76 16.60
C GLN A 201 -5.36 0.66 16.86
N SER A 202 -4.72 1.40 17.77
CA SER A 202 -5.14 2.76 18.12
C SER A 202 -4.75 3.81 17.08
N ARG A 203 -3.89 3.47 16.12
CA ARG A 203 -3.34 4.40 15.13
C ARG A 203 -3.88 4.17 13.72
N CYS A 204 -3.97 2.94 13.27
CA CYS A 204 -4.47 2.62 11.93
C CYS A 204 -5.62 1.60 11.92
N GLY A 205 -6.03 1.06 13.07
CA GLY A 205 -6.99 -0.04 13.12
C GLY A 205 -6.42 -1.36 12.58
N GLU A 206 -7.24 -2.38 12.52
CA GLU A 206 -6.89 -3.66 11.91
C GLU A 206 -7.05 -3.55 10.38
N THR A 207 -5.96 -3.72 9.63
CA THR A 207 -5.89 -3.46 8.19
C THR A 207 -6.00 -4.75 7.35
N GLY A 208 -6.74 -5.74 7.83
CA GLY A 208 -7.08 -6.96 7.11
C GLY A 208 -5.88 -7.71 6.57
N SER A 209 -5.96 -8.13 5.32
CA SER A 209 -4.90 -8.92 4.68
C SER A 209 -3.54 -8.20 4.59
N ALA A 210 -3.49 -6.88 4.76
CA ALA A 210 -2.25 -6.13 4.81
C ALA A 210 -1.59 -6.14 6.20
N HIS A 211 -2.34 -6.42 7.27
CA HIS A 211 -1.90 -6.10 8.63
C HIS A 211 -0.64 -6.87 9.06
N ALA A 212 -0.51 -8.15 8.68
CA ALA A 212 0.71 -8.93 8.97
C ALA A 212 1.97 -8.29 8.35
N LEU A 213 1.87 -7.77 7.12
CA LEU A 213 2.97 -7.06 6.47
C LEU A 213 3.19 -5.66 7.06
N VAL A 214 2.13 -4.98 7.49
CA VAL A 214 2.23 -3.69 8.20
C VAL A 214 3.05 -3.87 9.48
N LEU A 215 2.75 -4.90 10.28
CA LEU A 215 3.49 -5.20 11.50
C LEU A 215 4.93 -5.65 11.21
N LEU A 216 5.15 -6.47 10.18
CA LEU A 216 6.49 -6.88 9.78
C LEU A 216 7.36 -5.66 9.39
N VAL A 217 6.84 -4.78 8.54
CA VAL A 217 7.59 -3.58 8.14
C VAL A 217 7.86 -2.68 9.34
N HIS A 218 6.87 -2.48 10.21
CA HIS A 218 7.05 -1.68 11.43
C HIS A 218 8.07 -2.31 12.41
N ALA A 219 8.10 -3.63 12.54
CA ALA A 219 9.11 -4.33 13.32
C ALA A 219 10.51 -4.15 12.71
N LEU A 220 10.64 -4.26 11.38
CA LEU A 220 11.91 -4.04 10.68
C LEU A 220 12.44 -2.61 10.82
N GLU A 221 11.58 -1.60 10.93
CA GLU A 221 12.01 -0.20 11.20
C GLU A 221 12.74 -0.04 12.54
N GLN A 222 12.47 -0.93 13.49
CA GLN A 222 12.97 -0.86 14.87
C GLN A 222 14.02 -1.92 15.19
N ALA A 223 14.14 -2.95 14.33
CA ALA A 223 14.97 -4.11 14.58
C ALA A 223 16.46 -3.79 14.58
N LYS A 224 17.19 -4.49 15.43
CA LYS A 224 18.67 -4.51 15.45
C LYS A 224 19.19 -5.78 14.78
N PRO A 225 20.40 -5.73 14.25
CA PRO A 225 21.03 -6.94 13.68
C PRO A 225 21.04 -8.11 14.67
N GLY A 226 20.65 -9.28 14.17
CA GLY A 226 20.54 -10.52 14.94
C GLY A 226 19.19 -10.72 15.62
N GLU A 227 18.33 -9.69 15.70
CA GLU A 227 16.99 -9.84 16.27
C GLU A 227 16.07 -10.69 15.37
N LYS A 228 15.32 -11.59 16.01
CA LYS A 228 14.39 -12.52 15.36
C LYS A 228 12.97 -11.99 15.42
N ILE A 229 12.35 -11.88 14.25
CA ILE A 229 10.99 -11.38 14.07
C ILE A 229 10.11 -12.54 13.60
N LEU A 230 9.14 -12.91 14.44
CA LEU A 230 8.12 -13.91 14.13
C LEU A 230 6.82 -13.22 13.71
N VAL A 231 6.34 -13.53 12.51
CA VAL A 231 5.08 -12.98 11.99
C VAL A 231 4.09 -14.11 11.78
N ALA A 232 2.88 -13.96 12.33
CA ALA A 232 1.81 -14.93 12.12
C ALA A 232 0.57 -14.23 11.54
N GLY A 233 0.18 -14.59 10.32
CA GLY A 233 -1.05 -14.15 9.65
C GLY A 233 -2.16 -15.17 9.81
N PHE A 234 -3.28 -14.77 10.39
CA PHE A 234 -4.44 -15.65 10.61
C PHE A 234 -5.56 -15.35 9.61
N GLY A 235 -6.20 -16.40 9.12
CA GLY A 235 -7.36 -16.34 8.23
C GLY A 235 -7.62 -17.71 7.60
N GLN A 236 -8.61 -18.46 8.09
CA GLN A 236 -8.89 -19.84 7.63
C GLN A 236 -7.63 -20.73 7.71
N GLY A 237 -7.02 -20.72 8.89
CA GLY A 237 -5.69 -21.25 9.16
C GLY A 237 -4.71 -20.15 9.54
N CYS A 238 -3.42 -20.47 9.51
CA CYS A 238 -2.38 -19.56 9.95
C CYS A 238 -1.10 -19.75 9.11
N ASP A 239 -0.56 -18.66 8.58
CA ASP A 239 0.78 -18.61 7.99
C ASP A 239 1.73 -18.05 9.03
N VAL A 240 2.87 -18.68 9.21
CA VAL A 240 3.91 -18.23 10.14
C VAL A 240 5.24 -18.12 9.41
N LEU A 241 5.92 -16.99 9.59
CA LEU A 241 7.21 -16.69 8.98
C LEU A 241 8.18 -16.20 10.06
N LEU A 242 9.42 -16.65 9.99
CA LEU A 242 10.50 -16.21 10.88
C LEU A 242 11.60 -15.54 10.05
N PHE A 243 12.00 -14.36 10.52
CA PHE A 243 13.09 -13.58 9.95
C PHE A 243 14.15 -13.28 11.01
N GLU A 244 15.39 -13.02 10.57
CA GLU A 244 16.46 -12.50 11.40
C GLU A 244 17.05 -11.26 10.73
N ALA A 245 17.04 -10.14 11.45
CA ALA A 245 17.57 -8.87 10.96
C ALA A 245 19.10 -8.96 10.76
N THR A 246 19.61 -8.32 9.70
CA THR A 246 21.02 -8.28 9.36
C THR A 246 21.65 -6.92 9.63
N ASP A 247 22.98 -6.81 9.51
CA ASP A 247 23.67 -5.52 9.58
C ASP A 247 23.26 -4.55 8.46
N ALA A 248 22.77 -5.06 7.32
CA ALA A 248 22.29 -4.23 6.21
C ALA A 248 21.09 -3.35 6.58
N ILE A 249 20.36 -3.68 7.65
CA ILE A 249 19.23 -2.86 8.13
C ILE A 249 19.66 -1.45 8.53
N LYS A 250 20.91 -1.28 8.98
CA LYS A 250 21.48 0.03 9.36
C LYS A 250 21.72 0.95 8.16
N ALA A 251 21.80 0.39 6.96
CA ALA A 251 22.06 1.10 5.72
C ALA A 251 20.79 1.42 4.92
N VAL A 252 19.63 1.06 5.45
CA VAL A 252 18.33 1.42 4.84
C VAL A 252 18.19 2.94 4.92
N GLY A 253 18.23 3.60 3.75
CA GLY A 253 18.07 5.05 3.65
C GLY A 253 16.65 5.49 4.07
N ASP A 254 16.49 6.82 4.20
CA ASP A 254 15.24 7.44 4.63
C ASP A 254 14.03 6.96 3.82
N ARG A 255 13.04 6.45 4.51
CA ARG A 255 11.77 5.99 3.96
C ARG A 255 10.64 6.43 4.89
N LEU A 256 9.46 6.69 4.34
CA LEU A 256 8.27 6.91 5.16
C LEU A 256 7.86 5.64 5.90
N ALA A 257 7.96 4.50 5.22
CA ALA A 257 7.56 3.19 5.70
C ALA A 257 6.23 3.22 6.48
N ILE A 258 6.09 2.53 7.61
CA ILE A 258 4.85 2.58 8.41
C ILE A 258 4.87 3.78 9.36
N SER A 259 5.97 4.00 10.06
CA SER A 259 6.06 5.08 11.07
C SER A 259 5.86 6.47 10.48
N GLY A 260 6.49 6.77 9.34
CA GLY A 260 6.34 8.06 8.66
C GLY A 260 4.93 8.28 8.11
N HIS A 261 4.28 7.24 7.57
CA HIS A 261 2.88 7.34 7.14
C HIS A 261 1.93 7.55 8.32
N LEU A 262 2.15 6.91 9.46
CA LEU A 262 1.36 7.11 10.67
C LEU A 262 1.56 8.52 11.26
N ALA A 263 2.78 9.06 11.17
CA ALA A 263 3.08 10.43 11.64
C ALA A 263 2.38 11.50 10.78
N ASN A 264 2.18 11.24 9.49
CA ASN A 264 1.49 12.13 8.57
C ASN A 264 -0.05 12.02 8.63
N GLY A 265 -0.60 11.25 9.57
CA GLY A 265 -2.03 11.09 9.76
C GLY A 265 -2.71 12.40 10.21
N ARG A 266 -3.87 12.71 9.62
CA ARG A 266 -4.72 13.84 10.03
C ARG A 266 -5.92 13.35 10.83
N PRO A 267 -6.16 13.83 12.06
CA PRO A 267 -7.33 13.45 12.84
C PRO A 267 -8.62 13.96 12.18
N GLU A 268 -9.64 13.12 12.10
CA GLU A 268 -10.99 13.49 11.64
C GLU A 268 -11.99 13.20 12.77
N ASN A 269 -12.59 14.26 13.29
CA ASN A 269 -13.52 14.21 14.43
C ASN A 269 -15.00 14.29 14.00
N ARG A 270 -15.29 14.39 12.70
CA ARG A 270 -16.66 14.52 12.18
C ARG A 270 -17.16 13.20 11.64
N TYR A 271 -17.99 12.53 12.42
CA TYR A 271 -18.54 11.23 12.08
C TYR A 271 -19.30 11.22 10.73
N THR A 272 -20.09 12.23 10.44
CA THR A 272 -20.79 12.34 9.16
C THR A 272 -19.85 12.43 7.96
N ARG A 273 -18.66 13.02 8.15
CA ARG A 273 -17.63 13.07 7.12
C ARG A 273 -16.99 11.71 6.89
N TYR A 274 -16.70 10.97 7.97
CA TYR A 274 -16.28 9.59 7.90
C TYR A 274 -17.27 8.72 7.13
N LEU A 275 -18.58 8.83 7.42
CA LEU A 275 -19.62 8.11 6.70
C LEU A 275 -19.65 8.50 5.21
N SER A 276 -19.49 9.77 4.89
CA SER A 276 -19.44 10.26 3.50
C SER A 276 -18.23 9.71 2.74
N PHE A 277 -17.04 9.70 3.35
CA PHE A 277 -15.82 9.16 2.73
C PHE A 277 -15.91 7.65 2.47
N ASN A 278 -16.66 6.94 3.29
CA ASN A 278 -16.88 5.49 3.13
C ASN A 278 -18.12 5.16 2.27
N ASN A 279 -18.79 6.16 1.69
CA ASN A 279 -20.04 5.99 0.93
C ASN A 279 -21.15 5.26 1.73
N LEU A 280 -21.21 5.53 3.05
CA LEU A 280 -22.23 5.01 3.97
C LEU A 280 -23.38 6.01 4.15
N LEU A 281 -23.25 7.19 3.56
CA LEU A 281 -24.24 8.26 3.60
C LEU A 281 -24.57 8.71 2.16
N THR A 282 -25.87 8.69 1.81
CA THR A 282 -26.34 9.27 0.55
C THR A 282 -26.42 10.78 0.70
N MET A 283 -25.72 11.50 -0.17
CA MET A 283 -25.67 12.98 -0.13
C MET A 283 -26.11 13.57 -1.46
N GLU A 284 -26.86 14.67 -1.40
CA GLU A 284 -27.10 15.53 -2.56
C GLU A 284 -25.78 16.22 -2.97
N ARG A 285 -25.37 16.02 -4.21
CA ARG A 285 -24.11 16.56 -4.73
C ARG A 285 -24.29 17.79 -5.62
N GLY A 286 -25.52 18.08 -6.00
CA GLY A 286 -25.86 19.18 -6.92
C GLY A 286 -25.50 18.89 -8.39
N ILE A 287 -26.16 19.58 -9.28
CA ILE A 287 -26.08 19.39 -10.74
C ILE A 287 -24.63 19.51 -11.29
N ARG A 288 -23.78 20.32 -10.67
CA ARG A 288 -22.39 20.49 -11.10
C ARG A 288 -21.51 19.26 -10.86
N ALA A 289 -21.92 18.33 -10.02
CA ALA A 289 -21.25 17.07 -9.76
C ALA A 289 -21.77 15.93 -10.62
N GLU A 290 -22.82 16.16 -11.41
CA GLU A 290 -23.39 15.21 -12.37
C GLU A 290 -22.54 15.23 -13.64
N VAL A 291 -21.56 14.35 -13.72
CA VAL A 291 -20.64 14.23 -14.86
C VAL A 291 -20.63 12.78 -15.33
N ASP A 292 -20.79 12.56 -16.64
CA ASP A 292 -20.54 11.24 -17.23
C ASP A 292 -19.05 10.89 -17.08
N LYS A 293 -18.79 9.81 -16.32
CA LYS A 293 -17.43 9.35 -16.01
C LYS A 293 -16.98 8.20 -16.88
N GLN A 294 -17.68 7.94 -17.98
CA GLN A 294 -17.29 6.87 -18.89
C GLN A 294 -15.85 7.05 -19.37
N THR A 295 -15.07 5.99 -19.21
CA THR A 295 -13.71 5.93 -19.72
C THR A 295 -13.67 5.20 -21.06
N GLY A 296 -13.22 5.86 -22.10
CA GLY A 296 -12.90 5.21 -23.36
C GLY A 296 -11.67 4.33 -23.20
N LEU A 297 -11.84 3.01 -23.07
CA LEU A 297 -10.76 2.06 -22.76
C LEU A 297 -9.63 2.07 -23.81
N SER A 298 -9.96 2.26 -25.08
CA SER A 298 -8.97 2.40 -26.15
C SER A 298 -8.11 3.66 -25.97
N THR A 299 -8.71 4.76 -25.56
CA THR A 299 -8.00 6.01 -25.26
C THR A 299 -7.12 5.87 -24.04
N LEU A 300 -7.63 5.23 -22.97
CA LEU A 300 -6.87 4.92 -21.76
C LEU A 300 -5.63 4.08 -22.12
N TYR A 301 -5.80 3.03 -22.91
CA TYR A 301 -4.70 2.15 -23.33
C TYR A 301 -3.64 2.89 -24.14
N ARG A 302 -4.05 3.70 -25.12
CA ARG A 302 -3.11 4.47 -25.98
C ARG A 302 -2.30 5.50 -25.18
N ASN A 303 -2.88 6.04 -24.11
CA ASN A 303 -2.27 7.07 -23.27
C ASN A 303 -1.77 6.54 -21.92
N LYS A 304 -1.66 5.21 -21.76
CA LYS A 304 -1.30 4.63 -20.46
C LYS A 304 0.10 5.07 -19.97
N GLY A 305 1.04 5.31 -20.88
CA GLY A 305 2.35 5.83 -20.55
C GLY A 305 2.24 7.17 -19.81
N MET A 306 1.46 8.10 -20.34
CA MET A 306 1.22 9.40 -19.70
C MET A 306 0.36 9.27 -18.43
N SER A 307 -0.75 8.52 -18.48
CA SER A 307 -1.77 8.55 -17.43
C SER A 307 -1.47 7.63 -16.25
N GLN A 308 -0.87 6.46 -16.47
CA GLN A 308 -0.55 5.50 -15.41
C GLN A 308 0.92 5.59 -15.00
N LYS A 309 1.82 5.65 -15.96
CA LYS A 309 3.27 5.68 -15.71
C LYS A 309 3.84 7.09 -15.45
N LEU A 310 3.06 8.14 -15.69
CA LEU A 310 3.49 9.54 -15.67
C LEU A 310 4.76 9.76 -16.53
N LEU A 311 4.77 9.16 -17.72
CA LEU A 311 5.86 9.36 -18.67
C LEU A 311 5.67 10.68 -19.43
N GLY A 312 6.65 11.55 -19.34
CA GLY A 312 6.86 12.70 -20.19
C GLY A 312 7.97 12.43 -21.19
N GLY A 313 8.66 13.47 -21.62
CA GLY A 313 9.79 13.39 -22.53
C GLY A 313 11.02 14.11 -21.99
N GLN A 314 12.20 13.62 -22.34
CA GLN A 314 13.46 14.32 -22.23
C GLN A 314 14.06 14.45 -23.62
N CYS A 315 14.48 15.66 -24.01
CA CYS A 315 15.11 15.90 -25.28
C CYS A 315 16.53 15.31 -25.29
N SER A 316 16.82 14.43 -26.26
CA SER A 316 18.16 13.83 -26.41
C SER A 316 19.24 14.84 -26.80
N ASP A 317 18.85 15.97 -27.39
CA ASP A 317 19.79 16.98 -27.90
C ASP A 317 20.19 18.02 -26.86
N CYS A 318 19.22 18.48 -26.04
CA CYS A 318 19.49 19.53 -25.04
C CYS A 318 19.18 19.14 -23.59
N GLY A 319 18.67 17.93 -23.33
CA GLY A 319 18.35 17.44 -22.00
C GLY A 319 17.08 18.02 -21.35
N THR A 320 16.40 18.96 -21.99
CA THR A 320 15.18 19.57 -21.43
C THR A 320 14.08 18.57 -21.26
N CYS A 321 13.55 18.46 -20.04
CA CYS A 321 12.38 17.64 -19.72
C CYS A 321 11.09 18.40 -20.04
N GLN A 322 10.06 17.68 -20.51
CA GLN A 322 8.73 18.25 -20.78
C GLN A 322 7.61 17.27 -20.47
N PHE A 323 6.51 17.79 -19.98
CA PHE A 323 5.29 17.02 -19.76
C PHE A 323 4.07 17.82 -20.26
N PRO A 324 3.19 17.23 -21.10
CA PRO A 324 3.30 15.90 -21.69
C PRO A 324 4.42 15.80 -22.73
N LYS A 325 4.81 14.57 -23.07
CA LYS A 325 5.74 14.32 -24.19
C LYS A 325 5.12 14.81 -25.51
N SER A 326 5.90 15.54 -26.32
CA SER A 326 5.50 15.99 -27.65
C SER A 326 6.57 15.69 -28.68
N LYS A 327 6.28 15.92 -29.94
CA LYS A 327 7.26 15.69 -31.05
C LYS A 327 8.33 16.77 -31.13
N ILE A 328 8.08 17.94 -30.55
CA ILE A 328 8.97 19.12 -30.66
C ILE A 328 9.48 19.44 -29.26
N CYS A 329 10.78 19.69 -29.15
CA CYS A 329 11.37 20.18 -27.91
C CYS A 329 10.83 21.56 -27.56
N VAL A 330 10.37 21.75 -26.30
CA VAL A 330 9.78 23.01 -25.84
C VAL A 330 10.83 24.07 -25.50
N ASN A 331 12.12 23.71 -25.47
CA ASN A 331 13.20 24.66 -25.28
C ASN A 331 13.32 25.52 -26.56
N PRO A 332 13.10 26.87 -26.47
CA PRO A 332 13.14 27.76 -27.62
C PRO A 332 14.50 27.80 -28.30
N ASP A 333 15.58 27.55 -27.55
CA ASP A 333 16.94 27.53 -28.08
C ASP A 333 17.31 26.20 -28.79
N CYS A 334 16.44 25.18 -28.70
CA CYS A 334 16.66 23.87 -29.30
C CYS A 334 15.68 23.56 -30.41
N GLY A 335 14.38 23.50 -30.13
CA GLY A 335 13.32 23.23 -31.10
C GLY A 335 13.44 21.90 -31.87
N ALA A 336 14.27 20.98 -31.42
CA ALA A 336 14.55 19.71 -32.11
C ALA A 336 13.27 18.88 -32.25
N ILE A 337 13.15 18.20 -33.43
CA ILE A 337 11.98 17.41 -33.78
C ILE A 337 12.29 15.91 -33.64
N GLY A 338 11.42 15.17 -32.97
CA GLY A 338 11.56 13.71 -32.79
C GLY A 338 12.66 13.30 -31.81
N SER A 339 13.20 14.24 -31.03
CA SER A 339 14.30 14.06 -30.06
C SER A 339 13.85 13.60 -28.67
N GLN A 340 12.54 13.35 -28.43
CA GLN A 340 12.03 13.06 -27.12
C GLN A 340 12.11 11.57 -26.80
N VAL A 341 12.88 11.21 -25.77
CA VAL A 341 12.87 9.89 -25.12
C VAL A 341 11.92 9.87 -23.95
N ASP A 342 11.42 8.69 -23.56
CA ASP A 342 10.53 8.55 -22.43
C ASP A 342 11.27 8.87 -21.12
N GLU A 343 10.66 9.72 -20.30
CA GLU A 343 11.21 10.14 -19.02
C GLU A 343 10.15 10.00 -17.92
N PRO A 344 10.41 9.23 -16.84
CA PRO A 344 9.51 9.10 -15.71
C PRO A 344 9.46 10.36 -14.86
N PHE A 345 8.26 10.89 -14.62
CA PHE A 345 8.06 12.10 -13.81
C PHE A 345 7.58 11.77 -12.38
N ALA A 346 7.12 10.55 -12.12
CA ALA A 346 6.54 10.20 -10.85
C ALA A 346 7.48 10.43 -9.65
N ASP A 347 8.78 10.20 -9.84
CA ASP A 347 9.80 10.32 -8.77
C ASP A 347 10.64 11.59 -8.85
N LYS A 348 10.36 12.48 -9.84
CA LYS A 348 11.07 13.75 -9.94
C LYS A 348 10.68 14.68 -8.81
N ALA A 349 11.65 15.39 -8.27
CA ALA A 349 11.41 16.52 -7.39
C ALA A 349 10.55 17.57 -8.10
N ALA A 350 9.60 18.13 -7.38
CA ALA A 350 8.66 19.07 -7.95
C ALA A 350 8.33 20.20 -6.96
N LYS A 351 7.89 21.34 -7.48
CA LYS A 351 7.45 22.48 -6.69
C LYS A 351 6.09 22.97 -7.13
N LEU A 352 5.32 23.49 -6.20
CA LEU A 352 4.05 24.14 -6.49
C LEU A 352 4.32 25.51 -7.14
N ASN A 353 3.81 25.71 -8.37
CA ASN A 353 4.02 26.96 -9.11
C ASN A 353 2.83 27.92 -9.00
N SER A 354 1.62 27.38 -8.90
CA SER A 354 0.38 28.12 -8.63
C SER A 354 -0.71 27.16 -8.16
N TYR A 355 -1.71 27.67 -7.45
CA TYR A 355 -2.85 26.85 -7.03
C TYR A 355 -4.13 27.65 -6.91
N THR A 356 -5.24 26.94 -6.86
CA THR A 356 -6.58 27.42 -6.59
C THR A 356 -7.25 26.52 -5.55
N ALA A 357 -7.98 27.14 -4.64
CA ALA A 357 -8.84 26.45 -3.66
C ALA A 357 -10.30 26.70 -4.04
N ASP A 358 -10.91 25.78 -4.81
CA ASP A 358 -12.29 25.91 -5.27
C ASP A 358 -13.27 25.47 -4.18
N ARG A 359 -14.17 26.38 -3.80
CA ARG A 359 -15.25 26.15 -2.83
C ARG A 359 -16.63 26.06 -3.47
N LEU A 360 -16.73 26.22 -4.78
CA LEU A 360 -18.00 26.25 -5.52
C LEU A 360 -18.39 24.87 -6.05
N THR A 361 -17.42 24.03 -6.34
CA THR A 361 -17.65 22.66 -6.80
C THR A 361 -17.79 21.71 -5.60
N TYR A 362 -18.74 20.76 -5.69
CA TYR A 362 -18.87 19.73 -4.67
C TYR A 362 -17.56 19.02 -4.42
N SER A 363 -17.16 18.96 -3.17
CA SER A 363 -16.04 18.14 -2.71
C SER A 363 -16.41 17.47 -1.38
N PRO A 364 -16.08 16.18 -1.17
CA PRO A 364 -16.25 15.56 0.13
C PRO A 364 -15.29 16.15 1.18
N ASP A 365 -14.21 16.80 0.74
CA ASP A 365 -13.22 17.50 1.58
C ASP A 365 -12.95 18.90 0.98
N PRO A 366 -13.85 19.88 1.18
CA PRO A 366 -13.69 21.22 0.63
C PRO A 366 -12.59 22.02 1.38
N PRO A 367 -11.87 22.90 0.64
CA PRO A 367 -12.00 23.17 -0.79
C PRO A 367 -11.34 22.10 -1.66
N THR A 368 -11.73 22.04 -2.95
CA THR A 368 -10.98 21.26 -3.94
C THR A 368 -9.75 22.05 -4.35
N TYR A 369 -8.57 21.50 -4.09
CA TYR A 369 -7.32 22.12 -4.51
C TYR A 369 -6.85 21.56 -5.84
N PHE A 370 -6.43 22.44 -6.73
CA PHE A 370 -5.72 22.08 -7.95
C PHE A 370 -4.70 23.17 -8.29
N GLY A 371 -3.64 22.80 -9.02
CA GLY A 371 -2.59 23.76 -9.30
C GLY A 371 -1.55 23.25 -10.29
N MET A 372 -0.68 24.17 -10.68
CA MET A 372 0.44 23.87 -11.55
C MET A 372 1.63 23.40 -10.73
N VAL A 373 2.09 22.20 -11.02
CA VAL A 373 3.32 21.62 -10.47
C VAL A 373 4.41 21.70 -11.50
N GLN A 374 5.57 22.18 -11.13
CA GLN A 374 6.78 22.27 -11.98
C GLN A 374 7.81 21.26 -11.48
N PHE A 375 8.29 20.42 -12.40
CA PHE A 375 9.30 19.40 -12.12
C PHE A 375 10.71 19.94 -12.32
N GLU A 376 11.65 19.36 -11.58
CA GLU A 376 13.07 19.62 -11.79
C GLU A 376 13.53 19.16 -13.17
N GLY A 377 14.38 19.94 -13.81
CA GLY A 377 14.82 19.69 -15.19
C GLY A 377 13.82 20.09 -16.27
N GLY A 378 12.63 20.59 -15.88
CA GLY A 378 11.57 21.04 -16.82
C GLY A 378 10.31 20.19 -16.74
N GLY A 379 9.30 20.59 -17.49
CA GLY A 379 7.97 19.98 -17.47
C GLY A 379 7.04 20.58 -16.40
N ARG A 380 5.78 20.72 -16.77
CA ARG A 380 4.70 21.22 -15.90
C ARG A 380 3.45 20.38 -16.03
N LEU A 381 2.76 20.20 -14.93
CA LEU A 381 1.50 19.44 -14.86
C LEU A 381 0.46 20.22 -14.07
N MET A 382 -0.70 20.48 -14.67
CA MET A 382 -1.89 20.87 -13.92
C MET A 382 -2.42 19.63 -13.21
N SER A 383 -2.39 19.62 -11.89
CA SER A 383 -2.73 18.45 -11.06
C SER A 383 -3.77 18.81 -10.01
N ASP A 384 -4.66 17.87 -9.70
CA ASP A 384 -5.37 17.91 -8.42
C ASP A 384 -4.33 17.81 -7.29
N LEU A 385 -4.51 18.60 -6.23
CA LEU A 385 -3.71 18.50 -5.02
C LEU A 385 -4.49 17.68 -3.98
N THR A 386 -3.79 16.84 -3.25
CA THR A 386 -4.40 15.93 -2.25
C THR A 386 -3.60 15.94 -0.95
N ASP A 387 -4.21 15.42 0.11
CA ASP A 387 -3.61 15.32 1.44
C ASP A 387 -3.13 16.68 2.00
N ILE A 388 -3.83 17.77 1.62
CA ILE A 388 -3.56 19.11 2.12
C ILE A 388 -4.09 19.23 3.55
N ASP A 389 -3.24 19.60 4.49
CA ASP A 389 -3.68 19.94 5.83
C ASP A 389 -4.30 21.35 5.83
N PRO A 390 -5.60 21.50 6.18
CA PRO A 390 -6.23 22.82 6.25
C PRO A 390 -5.63 23.75 7.30
N ALA A 391 -4.88 23.23 8.26
CA ALA A 391 -4.19 24.00 9.28
C ALA A 391 -2.86 24.60 8.76
N VAL A 392 -2.37 24.10 7.63
CA VAL A 392 -1.13 24.58 6.99
C VAL A 392 -1.50 25.41 5.78
N GLU A 393 -1.03 26.65 5.73
CA GLU A 393 -1.20 27.52 4.56
C GLU A 393 -0.36 26.94 3.40
N LEU A 394 -1.03 26.71 2.28
CA LEU A 394 -0.38 26.22 1.07
C LEU A 394 0.30 27.39 0.36
N GLU A 395 1.61 27.35 0.20
CA GLU A 395 2.37 28.40 -0.44
C GLU A 395 2.94 27.96 -1.79
N VAL A 396 3.11 28.93 -2.71
CA VAL A 396 3.84 28.74 -3.95
C VAL A 396 5.32 28.52 -3.64
N GLY A 397 5.91 27.53 -4.30
CA GLY A 397 7.33 27.16 -4.13
C GLY A 397 7.58 25.99 -3.19
N ILE A 398 6.57 25.54 -2.43
CA ILE A 398 6.75 24.37 -1.56
C ILE A 398 7.08 23.11 -2.36
N SER A 399 7.83 22.21 -1.75
CA SER A 399 8.18 20.91 -2.32
C SER A 399 6.93 20.04 -2.43
N MET A 400 6.77 19.38 -3.58
CA MET A 400 5.65 18.51 -3.91
C MET A 400 6.16 17.15 -4.34
N ARG A 401 5.41 16.10 -4.03
CA ARG A 401 5.62 14.74 -4.57
C ARG A 401 4.36 14.25 -5.27
N MET A 402 4.53 13.41 -6.27
CA MET A 402 3.40 12.80 -6.98
C MET A 402 2.93 11.55 -6.26
N VAL A 403 1.61 11.35 -6.21
CA VAL A 403 0.97 10.17 -5.63
C VAL A 403 -0.08 9.62 -6.59
N PHE A 404 -0.10 8.29 -6.76
CA PHE A 404 -1.06 7.61 -7.62
C PHE A 404 -2.37 7.43 -6.89
N ARG A 405 -3.47 7.94 -7.44
CA ARG A 405 -4.79 7.99 -6.77
C ARG A 405 -5.92 7.66 -7.74
N VAL A 406 -7.06 7.30 -7.19
CA VAL A 406 -8.30 7.24 -7.97
C VAL A 406 -8.63 8.66 -8.48
N LYS A 407 -8.73 8.82 -9.80
CA LYS A 407 -9.14 10.06 -10.45
C LYS A 407 -10.65 10.23 -10.36
N ASP A 408 -11.36 9.17 -10.75
CA ASP A 408 -12.81 9.10 -10.65
C ASP A 408 -13.31 7.64 -10.64
N TYR A 409 -14.55 7.47 -10.25
CA TYR A 409 -15.22 6.18 -10.22
C TYR A 409 -16.53 6.28 -11.01
N ASP A 410 -16.60 5.52 -12.09
CA ASP A 410 -17.82 5.28 -12.85
C ASP A 410 -18.65 4.22 -12.10
N THR A 411 -19.62 4.68 -11.32
CA THR A 411 -20.48 3.79 -10.52
C THR A 411 -21.42 2.95 -11.36
N LEU A 412 -21.78 3.43 -12.56
CA LEU A 412 -22.67 2.71 -13.47
C LEU A 412 -22.00 1.45 -14.05
N ARG A 413 -20.69 1.56 -14.35
CA ARG A 413 -19.92 0.46 -14.96
C ARG A 413 -18.94 -0.21 -13.99
N GLY A 414 -18.87 0.24 -12.73
CA GLY A 414 -17.95 -0.30 -11.74
C GLY A 414 -16.47 -0.03 -12.05
N PHE A 415 -16.16 1.00 -12.86
CA PHE A 415 -14.81 1.23 -13.34
C PHE A 415 -14.12 2.38 -12.58
N ARG A 416 -12.94 2.11 -12.01
CA ARG A 416 -12.08 3.11 -11.39
C ARG A 416 -10.99 3.53 -12.37
N ARG A 417 -10.91 4.83 -12.63
CA ARG A 417 -9.83 5.44 -13.37
C ARG A 417 -8.83 6.05 -12.40
N TYR A 418 -7.56 5.83 -12.67
CA TYR A 418 -6.46 6.31 -11.84
C TYR A 418 -5.69 7.41 -12.57
N PHE A 419 -5.11 8.30 -11.79
CA PHE A 419 -4.17 9.30 -12.26
C PHE A 419 -3.29 9.77 -11.10
N TRP A 420 -2.28 10.53 -11.42
CA TRP A 420 -1.36 11.13 -10.46
C TRP A 420 -1.93 12.44 -9.92
N LYS A 421 -1.76 12.64 -8.61
CA LYS A 421 -2.06 13.88 -7.90
C LYS A 421 -0.80 14.34 -7.19
N ALA A 422 -0.71 15.65 -6.92
CA ALA A 422 0.39 16.19 -6.14
C ALA A 422 0.00 16.34 -4.67
N THR A 423 0.95 16.10 -3.79
CA THR A 423 0.81 16.32 -2.34
C THR A 423 2.05 17.04 -1.83
N PRO A 424 1.93 17.93 -0.82
CA PRO A 424 3.08 18.52 -0.16
C PRO A 424 4.05 17.44 0.33
N GLN A 425 5.33 17.69 0.16
CA GLN A 425 6.37 16.89 0.79
C GLN A 425 6.69 17.57 2.11
N ASN A 426 6.35 16.93 3.22
CA ASN A 426 6.74 17.44 4.54
C ASN A 426 8.24 17.20 4.70
N ASP A 427 8.99 18.27 4.91
CA ASP A 427 10.45 18.25 5.15
C ASP A 427 10.81 17.71 6.55
N THR A 428 9.92 16.95 7.18
CA THR A 428 10.13 16.36 8.51
C THR A 428 10.57 14.91 8.39
N HIS A 429 11.73 14.71 7.73
CA HIS A 429 12.55 13.49 7.93
C HIS A 429 13.99 13.79 7.49
#